data_b77eebd0a8e9e3a4aeafb29a39f9ad28
#
_entry.id   b77eebd0a8e9e3a4aeafb29a39f9ad28
#
_cell.length_a   1.000
_cell.length_b   1.000
_cell.length_c   1.000
_cell.angle_alpha   90.00
_cell.angle_beta   90.00
_cell.angle_gamma   90.00
#
_symmetry.space_group_name_H-M   'P 1'
#
loop_
_entity.id
_entity.type
_entity.pdbx_description
1 polymer ?
#
loop_
_entity_poly.entity_id
_entity_poly.type
_entity_poly.pdbx_seq_one_letter_code
_entity_poly.pdbx_strand_id
1 'polypeptide(L)'
;NSPGYPSNVQFVFNMGGAMGDTSWLEAGDAPMVAFHPVGDPFAPYGVGNVIVPTTGQFVVEVGGSREAIRLSNEKGNNACFANAGFTDALTTYANTVNEGFEGLYPLYTNPAQQAGPWEWFDSTATVFYASFLPPPYNTAGGTAYSSALITNPDMSKAKALAYLDTIMGYLNPRVVYCLNLS
;
A
#
# COMPACT_ATOMS: atom_id res chain seq x y z
N ASN A 1 -20.79 10.93 9.08
CA ASN A 1 -20.55 10.38 10.43
C ASN A 1 -21.87 9.91 11.03
N SER A 2 -21.92 8.70 11.57
CA SER A 2 -23.07 8.24 12.36
C SER A 2 -23.04 8.92 13.73
N PRO A 3 -24.12 9.60 14.15
CA PRO A 3 -24.15 10.26 15.45
C PRO A 3 -23.84 9.27 16.58
N GLY A 4 -22.92 9.66 17.49
CA GLY A 4 -22.54 8.86 18.65
C GLY A 4 -21.39 7.85 18.42
N TYR A 5 -20.82 7.79 17.21
CA TYR A 5 -19.65 6.96 16.92
C TYR A 5 -18.45 7.84 16.52
N PRO A 6 -17.27 7.65 17.13
CA PRO A 6 -16.05 8.35 16.70
C PRO A 6 -15.63 7.85 15.30
N SER A 7 -15.08 8.73 14.49
CA SER A 7 -14.45 8.39 13.22
C SER A 7 -12.93 8.21 13.32
N ASN A 8 -12.41 8.24 14.54
CA ASN A 8 -10.98 8.09 14.78
C ASN A 8 -10.52 6.67 14.50
N VAL A 9 -9.47 6.53 13.74
CA VAL A 9 -8.76 5.26 13.55
C VAL A 9 -7.60 5.19 14.53
N GLN A 10 -7.22 3.97 14.95
CA GLN A 10 -6.13 3.75 15.91
C GLN A 10 -4.84 3.31 15.24
N PHE A 11 -4.91 2.85 14.00
CA PHE A 11 -3.78 2.38 13.21
C PHE A 11 -4.12 2.49 11.73
N VAL A 12 -3.15 2.86 10.91
CA VAL A 12 -3.31 2.96 9.45
C VAL A 12 -2.42 1.94 8.75
N PHE A 13 -3.00 1.25 7.79
CA PHE A 13 -2.32 0.32 6.90
C PHE A 13 -2.52 0.78 5.46
N ASN A 14 -1.42 1.07 4.76
CA ASN A 14 -1.44 1.55 3.38
C ASN A 14 -0.70 0.57 2.45
N MET A 15 -1.36 0.18 1.37
CA MET A 15 -0.79 -0.70 0.34
C MET A 15 -0.79 0.02 -1.01
N GLY A 16 0.33 0.62 -1.39
CA GLY A 16 0.51 1.30 -2.68
C GLY A 16 -0.34 2.57 -2.85
N GLY A 17 -0.80 3.18 -1.75
CA GLY A 17 -1.62 4.38 -1.82
C GLY A 17 -0.82 5.67 -1.82
N ALA A 18 -1.48 6.76 -2.21
CA ALA A 18 -0.96 8.11 -2.15
C ALA A 18 -1.96 9.05 -1.49
N MET A 19 -1.46 10.11 -0.88
CA MET A 19 -2.23 11.12 -0.17
C MET A 19 -2.38 12.35 -1.07
N GLY A 20 -3.61 12.78 -1.30
CA GLY A 20 -3.93 13.91 -2.18
C GLY A 20 -3.42 15.26 -1.67
N ASP A 21 -3.33 15.42 -0.35
CA ASP A 21 -2.75 16.58 0.30
C ASP A 21 -2.03 16.15 1.57
N THR A 22 -0.73 16.36 1.61
CA THR A 22 0.12 15.97 2.73
C THR A 22 -0.10 16.84 3.99
N SER A 23 -0.74 17.98 3.85
CA SER A 23 -1.10 18.83 4.99
C SER A 23 -2.20 18.24 5.88
N TRP A 24 -2.90 17.22 5.40
CA TRP A 24 -3.90 16.49 6.21
C TRP A 24 -3.28 15.66 7.34
N LEU A 25 -1.98 15.35 7.25
CA LEU A 25 -1.26 14.62 8.31
C LEU A 25 -0.85 15.58 9.42
N GLU A 26 -1.36 15.32 10.64
CA GLU A 26 -1.10 16.12 11.82
C GLU A 26 -0.36 15.33 12.90
N ALA A 27 0.25 16.04 13.85
CA ALA A 27 0.82 15.40 15.02
C ALA A 27 -0.28 14.84 15.93
N GLY A 28 -0.13 13.59 16.36
CA GLY A 28 -1.14 12.86 17.12
C GLY A 28 -2.07 12.00 16.25
N ASP A 29 -1.90 11.99 14.94
CA ASP A 29 -2.58 11.02 14.08
C ASP A 29 -2.11 9.60 14.38
N ALA A 30 -2.95 8.63 13.97
CA ALA A 30 -2.68 7.22 14.16
C ALA A 30 -1.36 6.79 13.48
N PRO A 31 -0.57 5.88 14.10
CA PRO A 31 0.62 5.34 13.48
C PRO A 31 0.28 4.62 12.17
N MET A 32 1.18 4.76 11.19
CA MET A 32 0.97 4.25 9.83
C MET A 32 2.08 3.30 9.40
N VAL A 33 1.70 2.14 8.87
CA VAL A 33 2.58 1.25 8.10
C VAL A 33 2.22 1.34 6.63
N ALA A 34 3.22 1.41 5.76
CA ALA A 34 3.01 1.42 4.33
C ALA A 34 3.92 0.41 3.61
N PHE A 35 3.32 -0.34 2.69
CA PHE A 35 4.00 -1.17 1.69
C PHE A 35 3.78 -0.58 0.31
N HIS A 36 4.85 -0.36 -0.43
CA HIS A 36 4.69 0.27 -1.75
C HIS A 36 5.75 -0.25 -2.72
N PRO A 37 5.33 -0.76 -3.90
CA PRO A 37 6.27 -1.05 -4.97
C PRO A 37 6.95 0.24 -5.45
N VAL A 38 8.27 0.28 -5.38
CA VAL A 38 9.03 1.51 -5.71
C VAL A 38 8.82 1.94 -7.16
N GLY A 39 8.55 1.00 -8.06
CA GLY A 39 8.28 1.24 -9.47
C GLY A 39 6.80 1.24 -9.85
N ASP A 40 5.88 1.48 -8.92
CA ASP A 40 4.44 1.52 -9.20
C ASP A 40 4.13 2.51 -10.33
N PRO A 41 3.51 2.06 -11.44
CA PRO A 41 3.23 2.93 -12.58
C PRO A 41 1.99 3.83 -12.40
N PHE A 42 1.19 3.63 -11.35
CA PHE A 42 -0.06 4.34 -11.13
C PHE A 42 -0.01 5.30 -9.94
N ALA A 43 0.45 4.81 -8.80
CA ALA A 43 0.59 5.62 -7.61
C ALA A 43 2.08 5.92 -7.36
N PRO A 44 2.48 7.19 -7.25
CA PRO A 44 3.87 7.51 -7.00
C PRO A 44 4.31 6.99 -5.63
N TYR A 45 5.48 6.38 -5.56
CA TYR A 45 6.10 5.97 -4.29
C TYR A 45 6.48 7.17 -3.41
N GLY A 46 7.06 8.21 -4.01
CA GLY A 46 7.38 9.50 -3.39
C GLY A 46 6.36 10.58 -3.74
N VAL A 47 6.82 11.81 -3.95
CA VAL A 47 5.99 12.89 -4.50
C VAL A 47 5.87 12.70 -6.01
N GLY A 48 4.66 12.84 -6.53
CA GLY A 48 4.42 12.69 -7.97
C GLY A 48 3.11 13.27 -8.43
N ASN A 49 2.96 13.36 -9.74
CA ASN A 49 1.79 13.95 -10.37
C ASN A 49 0.78 12.85 -10.76
N VAL A 50 -0.47 13.07 -10.40
CA VAL A 50 -1.58 12.32 -10.98
C VAL A 50 -1.98 12.98 -12.29
N ILE A 51 -2.00 12.18 -13.35
CA ILE A 51 -2.40 12.60 -14.68
C ILE A 51 -3.55 11.74 -15.20
N VAL A 52 -4.41 12.31 -16.04
CA VAL A 52 -5.45 11.55 -16.73
C VAL A 52 -4.79 10.68 -17.81
N PRO A 53 -4.86 9.34 -17.73
CA PRO A 53 -4.10 8.46 -18.65
C PRO A 53 -4.44 8.66 -20.14
N THR A 54 -5.69 9.02 -20.45
CA THR A 54 -6.18 9.18 -21.82
C THR A 54 -5.84 10.52 -22.46
N THR A 55 -5.64 11.58 -21.65
CA THR A 55 -5.44 12.95 -22.16
C THR A 55 -4.08 13.52 -21.76
N GLY A 56 -3.35 12.90 -20.84
CA GLY A 56 -2.12 13.45 -20.26
C GLY A 56 -2.32 14.70 -19.39
N GLN A 57 -3.58 15.04 -19.09
CA GLN A 57 -3.91 16.25 -18.33
C GLN A 57 -3.49 16.08 -16.87
N PHE A 58 -2.79 17.09 -16.34
CA PHE A 58 -2.44 17.19 -14.90
C PHE A 58 -3.71 17.32 -14.07
N VAL A 59 -3.79 16.57 -12.97
CA VAL A 59 -4.90 16.63 -12.00
C VAL A 59 -4.42 17.26 -10.70
N VAL A 60 -3.44 16.63 -10.04
CA VAL A 60 -2.93 17.06 -8.74
C VAL A 60 -1.55 16.43 -8.48
N GLU A 61 -0.71 17.12 -7.72
CA GLU A 61 0.46 16.53 -7.10
C GLU A 61 0.05 15.81 -5.80
N VAL A 62 0.57 14.61 -5.59
CA VAL A 62 0.26 13.77 -4.42
C VAL A 62 1.53 13.31 -3.73
N GLY A 63 1.45 13.07 -2.43
CA GLY A 63 2.49 12.39 -1.66
C GLY A 63 2.21 10.89 -1.60
N GLY A 64 3.09 10.08 -2.17
CA GLY A 64 3.01 8.62 -2.07
C GLY A 64 3.33 8.09 -0.69
N SER A 65 3.38 6.76 -0.55
CA SER A 65 3.59 6.10 0.74
C SER A 65 4.87 6.53 1.45
N ARG A 66 5.97 6.73 0.70
CA ARG A 66 7.24 7.22 1.27
C ARG A 66 7.06 8.59 1.91
N GLU A 67 6.37 9.50 1.24
CA GLU A 67 6.15 10.86 1.74
C GLU A 67 5.21 10.87 2.95
N ALA A 68 4.13 10.08 2.91
CA ALA A 68 3.20 9.95 4.03
C ALA A 68 3.90 9.40 5.29
N ILE A 69 4.74 8.36 5.13
CA ILE A 69 5.48 7.78 6.25
C ILE A 69 6.58 8.73 6.74
N ARG A 70 7.29 9.43 5.85
CA ARG A 70 8.29 10.45 6.24
C ARG A 70 7.65 11.50 7.16
N LEU A 71 6.51 12.05 6.75
CA LEU A 71 5.77 13.03 7.54
C LEU A 71 5.25 12.45 8.86
N SER A 72 4.75 11.21 8.88
CA SER A 72 4.33 10.53 10.11
C SER A 72 5.50 10.41 11.11
N ASN A 73 6.71 10.12 10.63
CA ASN A 73 7.91 10.07 11.48
C ASN A 73 8.29 11.45 11.99
N GLU A 74 8.30 12.48 11.14
CA GLU A 74 8.64 13.86 11.53
C GLU A 74 7.66 14.42 12.57
N LYS A 75 6.39 14.03 12.49
CA LYS A 75 5.35 14.42 13.46
C LYS A 75 5.31 13.55 14.72
N GLY A 76 6.13 12.50 14.78
CA GLY A 76 6.20 11.57 15.91
C GLY A 76 5.08 10.53 15.95
N ASN A 77 4.22 10.45 14.96
CA ASN A 77 3.08 9.52 14.92
C ASN A 77 3.52 8.05 14.92
N ASN A 78 4.68 7.74 14.33
CA ASN A 78 5.26 6.39 14.25
C ASN A 78 6.23 6.07 15.42
N ALA A 79 6.29 6.90 16.46
CA ALA A 79 7.22 6.71 17.58
C ALA A 79 7.06 5.34 18.29
N CYS A 80 5.88 4.75 18.28
CA CYS A 80 5.65 3.43 18.85
C CYS A 80 6.47 2.34 18.16
N PHE A 81 6.75 2.44 16.86
CA PHE A 81 7.57 1.46 16.13
C PHE A 81 9.04 1.54 16.56
N ALA A 82 9.58 2.76 16.64
CA ALA A 82 10.95 2.97 17.12
C ALA A 82 11.13 2.48 18.56
N ASN A 83 10.15 2.77 19.43
CA ASN A 83 10.19 2.36 20.84
C ASN A 83 10.09 0.83 21.03
N ALA A 84 9.47 0.11 20.09
CA ALA A 84 9.36 -1.34 20.14
C ALA A 84 10.70 -2.05 19.96
N GLY A 85 11.63 -1.46 19.21
CA GLY A 85 12.97 -2.02 18.97
C GLY A 85 12.95 -3.38 18.27
N PHE A 86 12.11 -3.54 17.23
CA PHE A 86 12.00 -4.79 16.47
C PHE A 86 13.32 -5.17 15.82
N THR A 87 13.69 -6.46 15.93
CA THR A 87 14.95 -7.02 15.40
C THR A 87 14.76 -8.25 14.50
N ASP A 88 13.51 -8.53 14.12
CA ASP A 88 13.20 -9.61 13.19
C ASP A 88 13.79 -9.36 11.79
N ALA A 89 13.84 -10.42 10.97
CA ALA A 89 14.46 -10.38 9.65
C ALA A 89 13.80 -9.38 8.69
N LEU A 90 12.46 -9.20 8.78
CA LEU A 90 11.72 -8.27 7.94
C LEU A 90 12.00 -6.83 8.33
N THR A 91 12.05 -6.52 9.63
CA THR A 91 12.44 -5.20 10.13
C THR A 91 13.89 -4.90 9.78
N THR A 92 14.81 -5.86 9.97
CA THR A 92 16.21 -5.70 9.61
C THR A 92 16.37 -5.39 8.12
N TYR A 93 15.66 -6.10 7.25
CA TYR A 93 15.66 -5.80 5.81
C TYR A 93 15.07 -4.41 5.52
N ALA A 94 13.89 -4.10 6.06
CA ALA A 94 13.24 -2.80 5.85
C ALA A 94 14.19 -1.64 6.19
N ASN A 95 14.91 -1.73 7.31
CA ASN A 95 15.85 -0.71 7.76
C ASN A 95 17.06 -0.48 6.80
N THR A 96 17.31 -1.41 5.88
CA THR A 96 18.34 -1.20 4.84
C THR A 96 17.83 -0.38 3.65
N VAL A 97 16.52 -0.25 3.49
CA VAL A 97 15.90 0.33 2.28
C VAL A 97 14.85 1.42 2.55
N ASN A 98 14.46 1.62 3.81
CA ASN A 98 13.38 2.56 4.19
C ASN A 98 13.87 3.99 4.53
N GLU A 99 15.13 4.30 4.27
CA GLU A 99 15.73 5.62 4.53
C GLU A 99 15.64 6.05 6.02
N GLY A 100 15.48 5.10 6.94
CA GLY A 100 15.30 5.36 8.37
C GLY A 100 13.86 5.74 8.77
N PHE A 101 12.90 5.61 7.87
CA PHE A 101 11.49 5.92 8.17
C PHE A 101 10.75 4.70 8.73
N GLU A 102 10.51 4.70 10.03
CA GLU A 102 9.76 3.64 10.71
C GLU A 102 8.35 3.48 10.14
N GLY A 103 7.98 2.23 9.84
CA GLY A 103 6.69 1.90 9.24
C GLY A 103 6.70 1.85 7.70
N LEU A 104 7.79 2.24 7.03
CA LEU A 104 7.92 2.11 5.59
C LEU A 104 8.55 0.78 5.19
N TYR A 105 7.90 0.06 4.28
CA TYR A 105 8.43 -1.15 3.68
C TYR A 105 8.43 -1.02 2.14
N PRO A 106 9.52 -0.52 1.55
CA PRO A 106 9.66 -0.44 0.09
C PRO A 106 9.69 -1.83 -0.53
N LEU A 107 8.93 -2.05 -1.59
CA LEU A 107 8.90 -3.29 -2.34
C LEU A 107 9.65 -3.12 -3.67
N TYR A 108 10.74 -3.85 -3.82
CA TYR A 108 11.49 -3.93 -5.08
C TYR A 108 11.02 -5.16 -5.84
N THR A 109 10.29 -4.94 -6.92
CA THR A 109 9.69 -6.00 -7.74
C THR A 109 10.56 -6.32 -8.96
N ASN A 110 10.41 -7.53 -9.49
CA ASN A 110 11.01 -7.94 -10.75
C ASN A 110 9.94 -8.69 -11.58
N PRO A 111 9.45 -8.14 -12.71
CA PRO A 111 9.81 -6.84 -13.30
C PRO A 111 9.57 -5.64 -12.36
N ALA A 112 10.29 -4.54 -12.58
CA ALA A 112 10.30 -3.40 -11.68
C ALA A 112 8.99 -2.60 -11.64
N GLN A 113 8.23 -2.57 -12.74
CA GLN A 113 7.01 -1.79 -12.87
C GLN A 113 5.78 -2.63 -12.51
N GLN A 114 5.54 -2.80 -11.22
CA GLN A 114 4.38 -3.50 -10.69
C GLN A 114 3.68 -2.63 -9.65
N ALA A 115 2.33 -2.63 -9.67
CA ALA A 115 1.51 -1.89 -8.73
C ALA A 115 1.03 -2.74 -7.56
N GLY A 116 0.65 -4.00 -7.81
CA GLY A 116 0.06 -4.90 -6.83
C GLY A 116 0.69 -6.29 -6.81
N PRO A 117 1.98 -6.45 -6.39
CA PRO A 117 2.64 -7.76 -6.42
C PRO A 117 1.99 -8.80 -5.49
N TRP A 118 1.17 -8.38 -4.55
CA TRP A 118 0.36 -9.20 -3.65
C TRP A 118 -0.97 -9.64 -4.26
N GLU A 119 -1.34 -9.14 -5.43
CA GLU A 119 -2.58 -9.50 -6.09
C GLU A 119 -2.49 -10.87 -6.72
N TRP A 120 -3.58 -11.62 -6.63
CA TRP A 120 -3.78 -12.86 -7.35
C TRP A 120 -5.25 -13.04 -7.67
N PHE A 121 -5.53 -13.27 -8.94
CA PHE A 121 -6.85 -13.59 -9.45
C PHE A 121 -6.80 -14.94 -10.14
N ASP A 122 -7.73 -15.82 -9.80
CA ASP A 122 -7.97 -17.04 -10.57
C ASP A 122 -8.67 -16.67 -11.87
N SER A 123 -8.06 -17.04 -13.03
CA SER A 123 -8.58 -16.68 -14.35
C SER A 123 -10.00 -17.21 -14.59
N THR A 124 -10.31 -18.38 -14.06
CA THR A 124 -11.62 -19.03 -14.22
C THR A 124 -12.66 -18.31 -13.36
N ALA A 125 -12.33 -18.03 -12.10
CA ALA A 125 -13.21 -17.32 -11.19
C ALA A 125 -13.49 -15.89 -11.66
N THR A 126 -12.47 -15.18 -12.17
CA THR A 126 -12.66 -13.81 -12.69
C THR A 126 -13.57 -13.73 -13.89
N VAL A 127 -13.54 -14.70 -14.81
CA VAL A 127 -14.50 -14.78 -15.93
C VAL A 127 -15.92 -14.97 -15.39
N PHE A 128 -16.10 -15.86 -14.41
CA PHE A 128 -17.39 -16.08 -13.78
C PHE A 128 -17.93 -14.82 -13.09
N TYR A 129 -17.12 -14.16 -12.27
CA TYR A 129 -17.54 -12.95 -11.56
C TYR A 129 -17.72 -11.74 -12.50
N ALA A 130 -16.93 -11.60 -13.55
CA ALA A 130 -17.11 -10.54 -14.53
C ALA A 130 -18.49 -10.58 -15.21
N SER A 131 -19.10 -11.76 -15.34
CA SER A 131 -20.43 -11.92 -15.93
C SER A 131 -21.55 -11.25 -15.10
N PHE A 132 -21.32 -10.97 -13.82
CA PHE A 132 -22.28 -10.30 -12.95
C PHE A 132 -22.04 -8.79 -12.82
N LEU A 133 -20.95 -8.26 -13.39
CA LEU A 133 -20.66 -6.84 -13.32
C LEU A 133 -21.36 -6.08 -14.45
N PRO A 134 -21.77 -4.81 -14.22
CA PRO A 134 -22.33 -3.98 -15.26
C PRO A 134 -21.24 -3.60 -16.31
N PRO A 135 -21.61 -3.22 -17.54
CA PRO A 135 -20.66 -2.62 -18.48
C PRO A 135 -19.98 -1.38 -17.87
N PRO A 136 -18.69 -1.14 -18.16
CA PRO A 136 -17.82 -1.86 -19.09
C PRO A 136 -17.07 -3.07 -18.51
N TYR A 137 -17.29 -3.40 -17.25
CA TYR A 137 -16.51 -4.41 -16.49
C TYR A 137 -16.83 -5.85 -16.89
N ASN A 138 -17.90 -6.09 -17.65
CA ASN A 138 -18.35 -7.41 -18.11
C ASN A 138 -17.92 -7.73 -19.55
N THR A 139 -17.06 -6.92 -20.17
CA THR A 139 -16.64 -7.15 -21.56
C THR A 139 -15.61 -8.27 -21.64
N ALA A 140 -15.76 -9.14 -22.62
CA ALA A 140 -14.94 -10.34 -22.83
C ALA A 140 -13.43 -10.06 -23.07
N GLY A 141 -13.02 -8.82 -23.28
CA GLY A 141 -11.63 -8.42 -23.46
C GLY A 141 -10.99 -7.74 -22.23
N GLY A 142 -11.75 -7.43 -21.16
CA GLY A 142 -11.30 -6.69 -19.99
C GLY A 142 -11.68 -7.37 -18.70
N THR A 143 -11.22 -8.60 -18.46
CA THR A 143 -11.41 -9.26 -17.17
C THR A 143 -10.48 -8.65 -16.13
N ALA A 144 -10.85 -8.68 -14.85
CA ALA A 144 -9.97 -8.29 -13.74
C ALA A 144 -8.61 -9.00 -13.83
N TYR A 145 -8.59 -10.26 -14.31
CA TYR A 145 -7.37 -11.02 -14.54
C TYR A 145 -6.47 -10.40 -15.61
N SER A 146 -7.00 -10.08 -16.79
CA SER A 146 -6.20 -9.48 -17.88
C SER A 146 -5.72 -8.06 -17.51
N SER A 147 -6.52 -7.30 -16.78
CA SER A 147 -6.13 -5.99 -16.28
C SER A 147 -5.01 -6.09 -15.24
N ALA A 148 -5.10 -7.04 -14.32
CA ALA A 148 -4.07 -7.27 -13.32
C ALA A 148 -2.72 -7.70 -13.94
N LEU A 149 -2.72 -8.46 -15.05
CA LEU A 149 -1.49 -8.84 -15.75
C LEU A 149 -0.71 -7.66 -16.36
N ILE A 150 -1.34 -6.50 -16.55
CA ILE A 150 -0.66 -5.29 -17.04
C ILE A 150 0.33 -4.78 -15.96
N THR A 151 -0.04 -4.88 -14.70
CA THR A 151 0.72 -4.33 -13.55
C THR A 151 1.31 -5.38 -12.64
N ASN A 152 1.01 -6.65 -12.89
CA ASN A 152 1.54 -7.81 -12.20
C ASN A 152 1.68 -8.98 -13.20
N PRO A 153 2.62 -8.87 -14.19
CA PRO A 153 2.68 -9.78 -15.33
C PRO A 153 3.05 -11.22 -14.97
N ASP A 154 3.73 -11.42 -13.85
CA ASP A 154 4.10 -12.71 -13.28
C ASP A 154 3.17 -13.15 -12.14
N MET A 155 1.94 -12.62 -12.13
CA MET A 155 0.92 -12.90 -11.13
C MET A 155 0.72 -14.40 -10.92
N SER A 156 0.84 -14.83 -9.67
CA SER A 156 0.58 -16.21 -9.27
C SER A 156 0.18 -16.29 -7.80
N LYS A 157 -0.54 -17.34 -7.44
CA LYS A 157 -0.92 -17.61 -6.04
C LYS A 157 0.30 -17.70 -5.14
N ALA A 158 1.36 -18.36 -5.58
CA ALA A 158 2.58 -18.53 -4.79
C ALA A 158 3.26 -17.19 -4.51
N LYS A 159 3.36 -16.32 -5.53
CA LYS A 159 3.90 -14.98 -5.38
C LYS A 159 3.06 -14.14 -4.42
N ALA A 160 1.73 -14.13 -4.60
CA ALA A 160 0.83 -13.38 -3.74
C ALA A 160 0.95 -13.80 -2.27
N LEU A 161 0.99 -15.11 -2.00
CA LEU A 161 1.18 -15.62 -0.64
C LEU A 161 2.52 -15.19 -0.04
N ALA A 162 3.61 -15.23 -0.80
CA ALA A 162 4.92 -14.77 -0.32
C ALA A 162 4.92 -13.27 0.05
N TYR A 163 4.24 -12.43 -0.75
CA TYR A 163 4.07 -11.02 -0.39
C TYR A 163 3.18 -10.83 0.84
N LEU A 164 2.08 -11.59 0.94
CA LEU A 164 1.20 -11.53 2.11
C LEU A 164 1.93 -11.97 3.39
N ASP A 165 2.74 -13.02 3.34
CA ASP A 165 3.57 -13.44 4.47
C ASP A 165 4.54 -12.34 4.91
N THR A 166 5.17 -11.65 3.96
CA THR A 166 6.04 -10.50 4.22
C THR A 166 5.26 -9.36 4.86
N ILE A 167 4.13 -8.98 4.27
CA ILE A 167 3.26 -7.89 4.73
C ILE A 167 2.78 -8.18 6.14
N MET A 168 2.19 -9.35 6.39
CA MET A 168 1.65 -9.71 7.70
C MET A 168 2.75 -9.90 8.74
N GLY A 169 3.90 -10.43 8.35
CA GLY A 169 5.05 -10.60 9.24
C GLY A 169 5.62 -9.26 9.73
N TYR A 170 5.64 -8.24 8.89
CA TYR A 170 6.08 -6.89 9.26
C TYR A 170 4.98 -6.08 9.98
N LEU A 171 3.72 -6.21 9.54
CA LEU A 171 2.58 -5.46 10.07
C LEU A 171 2.16 -5.92 11.47
N ASN A 172 1.93 -7.24 11.65
CA ASN A 172 1.29 -7.77 12.86
C ASN A 172 2.03 -7.39 14.16
N PRO A 173 3.36 -7.52 14.28
CA PRO A 173 4.05 -7.11 15.49
C PRO A 173 3.84 -5.63 15.83
N ARG A 174 3.77 -4.78 14.80
CA ARG A 174 3.56 -3.34 14.95
C ARG A 174 2.15 -3.00 15.43
N VAL A 175 1.14 -3.66 14.87
CA VAL A 175 -0.25 -3.53 15.33
C VAL A 175 -0.37 -3.97 16.79
N VAL A 176 0.14 -5.17 17.11
CA VAL A 176 0.07 -5.73 18.47
C VAL A 176 0.73 -4.80 19.49
N TYR A 177 1.94 -4.32 19.20
CA TYR A 177 2.69 -3.45 20.11
C TYR A 177 2.04 -2.08 20.27
N CYS A 178 1.73 -1.37 19.18
CA CYS A 178 1.22 -0.01 19.25
C CYS A 178 -0.21 0.08 19.82
N LEU A 179 -1.00 -0.96 19.65
CA LEU A 179 -2.37 -1.03 20.20
C LEU A 179 -2.45 -1.76 21.55
N ASN A 180 -1.31 -2.21 22.11
CA ASN A 180 -1.26 -2.98 23.37
C ASN A 180 -2.19 -4.20 23.36
N LEU A 181 -2.23 -4.93 22.25
CA LEU A 181 -3.01 -6.14 22.10
C LEU A 181 -2.20 -7.31 22.71
N SER A 182 -2.60 -7.77 23.88
CA SER A 182 -1.98 -8.90 24.60
C SER A 182 -2.86 -10.14 24.55
#